data_c829698ab820cc80ac465ddaa6159150
#
_entry.id   c829698ab820cc80ac465ddaa6159150
#
_cell.length_a   1.000
_cell.length_b   1.000
_cell.length_c   1.000
_cell.angle_alpha   90.00
_cell.angle_beta   90.00
_cell.angle_gamma   90.00
#
_symmetry.space_group_name_H-M   'P 1'
#
loop_
_entity.id
_entity.type
_entity.pdbx_description
1 polymer ?
#
loop_
_entity_poly.entity_id
_entity_poly.type
_entity_poly.pdbx_seq_one_letter_code
_entity_poly.pdbx_strand_id
1 'polypeptide(L)'
;NKTSNIEFGDLSLLTSKNEKDIDVIILTDVKIDELLLANIERILKIDGLIAFASKAFSRDEDKLFADLKLVGTKFWIAMPFKFGHNTSIIASKRYHPTADINLQRADLLDGLDYYSAEIHNASFVFPAAEFRALTGIAKR
;
A
#
# COMPACT_ATOMS: atom_id res chain seq x y z
N ASN A 1 -12.14 17.12 -15.77
CA ASN A 1 -11.11 16.09 -15.86
C ASN A 1 -9.90 16.48 -15.02
N LYS A 2 -9.81 15.90 -13.83
CA LYS A 2 -8.60 16.06 -13.02
C LYS A 2 -7.54 15.13 -13.59
N THR A 3 -6.54 15.69 -14.20
CA THR A 3 -5.35 14.96 -14.59
C THR A 3 -4.52 14.67 -13.34
N SER A 4 -4.16 13.40 -13.13
CA SER A 4 -3.22 13.02 -12.08
C SER A 4 -1.83 13.55 -12.45
N ASN A 5 -1.14 14.13 -11.46
CA ASN A 5 0.24 14.54 -11.61
C ASN A 5 1.13 13.40 -11.11
N ILE A 6 1.80 12.70 -12.04
CA ILE A 6 2.62 11.53 -11.73
C ILE A 6 4.08 11.87 -12.01
N GLU A 7 4.93 11.65 -11.00
CA GLU A 7 6.37 11.81 -11.11
C GLU A 7 7.07 10.47 -10.87
N PHE A 8 8.09 10.18 -11.67
CA PHE A 8 8.94 9.02 -11.52
C PHE A 8 10.35 9.45 -11.14
N GLY A 9 10.98 8.69 -10.27
CA GLY A 9 12.35 8.98 -9.85
C GLY A 9 12.88 7.98 -8.83
N ASP A 10 14.06 8.25 -8.32
CA ASP A 10 14.67 7.48 -7.24
C ASP A 10 14.31 8.08 -5.86
N LEU A 11 14.92 7.54 -4.81
CA LEU A 11 14.63 8.00 -3.43
C LEU A 11 14.98 9.48 -3.22
N SER A 12 15.87 10.06 -4.01
CA SER A 12 16.21 11.49 -3.89
C SER A 12 15.02 12.38 -4.24
N LEU A 13 14.11 11.92 -5.09
CA LEU A 13 12.88 12.64 -5.41
C LEU A 13 12.05 12.87 -4.15
N LEU A 14 11.96 11.88 -3.27
CA LEU A 14 11.19 11.99 -2.02
C LEU A 14 11.79 13.04 -1.07
N THR A 15 13.11 13.15 -1.00
CA THR A 15 13.76 14.13 -0.13
C THR A 15 13.58 15.55 -0.61
N SER A 16 13.29 15.76 -1.90
CA SER A 16 13.07 17.08 -2.50
C SER A 16 11.65 17.63 -2.29
N LYS A 17 10.72 16.80 -1.80
CA LYS A 17 9.32 17.18 -1.66
C LYS A 17 9.05 17.96 -0.37
N ASN A 18 8.05 18.82 -0.43
CA ASN A 18 7.59 19.61 0.72
C ASN A 18 6.72 18.76 1.65
N GLU A 19 6.54 19.24 2.87
CA GLU A 19 5.64 18.61 3.83
C GLU A 19 4.20 18.54 3.31
N LYS A 20 3.54 17.39 3.53
CA LYS A 20 2.12 17.20 3.21
C LYS A 20 1.76 17.53 1.75
N ASP A 21 2.65 17.18 0.83
CA ASP A 21 2.51 17.54 -0.59
C ASP A 21 2.05 16.38 -1.47
N ILE A 22 2.24 15.15 -1.04
CA ILE A 22 2.03 13.95 -1.84
C ILE A 22 0.80 13.18 -1.38
N ASP A 23 -0.05 12.78 -2.33
CA ASP A 23 -1.24 11.96 -2.06
C ASP A 23 -0.92 10.46 -1.97
N VAL A 24 -0.12 9.96 -2.90
CA VAL A 24 0.18 8.53 -3.04
C VAL A 24 1.66 8.35 -3.37
N ILE A 25 2.29 7.42 -2.67
CA ILE A 25 3.67 7.01 -2.96
C ILE A 25 3.67 5.52 -3.27
N ILE A 26 4.24 5.16 -4.43
CA ILE A 26 4.44 3.76 -4.81
C ILE A 26 5.94 3.51 -4.89
N LEU A 27 6.41 2.53 -4.13
CA LEU A 27 7.82 2.16 -4.06
C LEU A 27 8.04 0.79 -4.71
N THR A 28 8.98 0.73 -5.62
CA THR A 28 9.42 -0.51 -6.25
C THR A 28 10.88 -0.77 -5.92
N ASP A 29 11.23 -2.02 -5.66
CA ASP A 29 12.62 -2.46 -5.39
C ASP A 29 13.34 -1.65 -4.30
N VAL A 30 12.61 -1.23 -3.28
CA VAL A 30 13.12 -0.42 -2.18
C VAL A 30 12.92 -1.16 -0.86
N LYS A 31 13.98 -1.21 -0.05
CA LYS A 31 13.85 -1.70 1.33
C LYS A 31 13.29 -0.59 2.22
N ILE A 32 12.19 -0.87 2.87
CA ILE A 32 11.59 0.04 3.85
C ILE A 32 12.40 -0.02 5.15
N ASP A 33 12.81 1.14 5.64
CA ASP A 33 13.43 1.31 6.95
C ASP A 33 12.80 2.50 7.68
N GLU A 34 13.20 2.70 8.93
CA GLU A 34 12.63 3.76 9.77
C GLU A 34 12.91 5.16 9.20
N LEU A 35 14.11 5.38 8.65
CA LEU A 35 14.49 6.67 8.11
C LEU A 35 13.66 7.02 6.86
N LEU A 36 13.53 6.07 5.95
CA LEU A 36 12.69 6.25 4.76
C LEU A 36 11.24 6.50 5.16
N LEU A 37 10.72 5.72 6.10
CA LEU A 37 9.35 5.86 6.58
C LEU A 37 9.09 7.22 7.22
N ALA A 38 10.04 7.75 7.99
CA ALA A 38 9.94 9.08 8.58
C ALA A 38 9.84 10.17 7.50
N ASN A 39 10.63 10.07 6.44
CA ASN A 39 10.57 11.01 5.34
C ASN A 39 9.25 10.89 4.56
N ILE A 40 8.78 9.67 4.32
CA ILE A 40 7.48 9.43 3.69
C ILE A 40 6.35 10.05 4.52
N GLU A 41 6.37 9.86 5.82
CA GLU A 41 5.35 10.43 6.72
C GLU A 41 5.35 11.97 6.66
N ARG A 42 6.52 12.58 6.55
CA ARG A 42 6.66 14.03 6.45
C ARG A 42 6.00 14.59 5.18
N ILE A 43 6.25 13.96 4.03
CA ILE A 43 5.79 14.46 2.73
C ILE A 43 4.38 14.02 2.35
N LEU A 44 3.89 12.94 2.95
CA LEU A 44 2.57 12.37 2.66
C LEU A 44 1.47 13.20 3.32
N LYS A 45 0.43 13.50 2.57
CA LYS A 45 -0.75 14.18 3.11
C LYS A 45 -1.40 13.38 4.22
N ILE A 46 -2.20 14.05 5.04
CA ILE A 46 -2.87 13.45 6.20
C ILE A 46 -3.78 12.27 5.84
N ASP A 47 -4.33 12.26 4.64
CA ASP A 47 -5.16 11.20 4.08
C ASP A 47 -4.43 10.39 3.00
N GLY A 48 -3.11 10.52 2.94
CA GLY A 48 -2.29 9.85 1.95
C GLY A 48 -2.08 8.35 2.21
N LEU A 49 -1.63 7.67 1.18
CA LEU A 49 -1.33 6.25 1.27
C LEU A 49 -0.03 5.91 0.54
N ILE A 50 0.55 4.78 0.93
CA ILE A 50 1.71 4.21 0.26
C ILE A 50 1.44 2.77 -0.13
N ALA A 51 2.10 2.32 -1.19
CA ALA A 51 2.13 0.92 -1.57
C ALA A 51 3.57 0.54 -1.93
N PHE A 52 4.00 -0.64 -1.51
CA PHE A 52 5.34 -1.11 -1.81
C PHE A 52 5.39 -2.63 -1.86
N ALA A 53 6.36 -3.16 -2.61
CA ALA A 53 6.56 -4.60 -2.75
C ALA A 53 7.12 -5.20 -1.45
N SER A 54 6.60 -6.36 -1.07
CA SER A 54 7.08 -7.16 0.04
C SER A 54 7.26 -8.61 -0.42
N LYS A 55 7.06 -9.57 0.46
CA LYS A 55 7.18 -10.99 0.13
C LYS A 55 5.90 -11.73 0.45
N ALA A 56 5.58 -12.74 -0.36
CA ALA A 56 4.47 -13.63 -0.11
C ALA A 56 4.74 -14.51 1.12
N PHE A 57 3.69 -15.00 1.76
CA PHE A 57 3.78 -15.95 2.88
C PHE A 57 4.66 -17.15 2.55
N SER A 58 4.51 -17.69 1.34
CA SER A 58 5.25 -18.88 0.90
C SER A 58 6.73 -18.61 0.58
N ARG A 59 7.12 -17.34 0.48
CA ARG A 59 8.47 -16.93 0.11
C ARG A 59 9.30 -16.51 1.31
N ASP A 60 8.78 -15.57 2.10
CA ASP A 60 9.45 -15.03 3.27
C ASP A 60 8.41 -14.36 4.18
N GLU A 61 7.79 -15.17 5.02
CA GLU A 61 6.77 -14.70 5.97
C GLU A 61 7.35 -13.71 6.97
N ASP A 62 8.57 -13.94 7.42
CA ASP A 62 9.22 -13.06 8.41
C ASP A 62 9.43 -11.66 7.86
N LYS A 63 9.81 -11.54 6.58
CA LYS A 63 9.97 -10.25 5.93
C LYS A 63 8.62 -9.55 5.76
N LEU A 64 7.59 -10.28 5.35
CA LEU A 64 6.24 -9.72 5.24
C LEU A 64 5.76 -9.16 6.58
N PHE A 65 5.92 -9.92 7.65
CA PHE A 65 5.50 -9.51 8.99
C PHE A 65 6.33 -8.33 9.51
N ALA A 66 7.63 -8.34 9.27
CA ALA A 66 8.50 -7.23 9.66
C ALA A 66 8.10 -5.93 8.94
N ASP A 67 7.82 -5.99 7.65
CA ASP A 67 7.38 -4.84 6.87
C ASP A 67 6.01 -4.32 7.36
N LEU A 68 5.05 -5.21 7.62
CA LEU A 68 3.74 -4.84 8.15
C LEU A 68 3.84 -4.17 9.52
N LYS A 69 4.63 -4.73 10.42
CA LYS A 69 4.85 -4.16 11.75
C LYS A 69 5.49 -2.79 11.68
N LEU A 70 6.48 -2.63 10.81
CA LEU A 70 7.20 -1.36 10.66
C LEU A 70 6.26 -0.25 10.18
N VAL A 71 5.54 -0.47 9.08
CA VAL A 71 4.63 0.56 8.57
C VAL A 71 3.45 0.78 9.50
N GLY A 72 3.02 -0.24 10.21
CA GLY A 72 1.97 -0.14 11.23
C GLY A 72 2.31 0.78 12.40
N THR A 73 3.59 1.13 12.61
CA THR A 73 3.98 2.11 13.62
C THR A 73 3.60 3.54 13.23
N LYS A 74 3.42 3.81 11.93
CA LYS A 74 3.16 5.16 11.39
C LYS A 74 1.81 5.29 10.69
N PHE A 75 1.19 4.19 10.33
CA PHE A 75 -0.07 4.19 9.58
C PHE A 75 -1.17 3.51 10.37
N TRP A 76 -2.39 3.98 10.17
CA TRP A 76 -3.57 3.41 10.81
C TRP A 76 -3.99 2.09 10.18
N ILE A 77 -3.87 1.99 8.86
CA ILE A 77 -4.11 0.77 8.09
C ILE A 77 -2.79 0.29 7.50
N ALA A 78 -2.51 -0.99 7.62
CA ALA A 78 -1.36 -1.66 7.01
C ALA A 78 -1.76 -3.09 6.65
N MET A 79 -1.96 -3.35 5.37
CA MET A 79 -2.52 -4.61 4.88
C MET A 79 -1.71 -5.16 3.72
N PRO A 80 -1.48 -6.48 3.68
CA PRO A 80 -0.92 -7.10 2.49
C PRO A 80 -1.99 -7.23 1.40
N PHE A 81 -1.57 -7.18 0.16
CA PHE A 81 -2.43 -7.47 -0.97
C PHE A 81 -1.65 -8.21 -2.06
N LYS A 82 -2.37 -8.99 -2.84
CA LYS A 82 -1.80 -9.77 -3.95
C LYS A 82 -1.94 -8.99 -5.24
N PHE A 83 -0.83 -8.92 -5.98
CA PHE A 83 -0.80 -8.32 -7.30
C PHE A 83 -0.09 -9.29 -8.25
N GLY A 84 -0.84 -9.99 -9.08
CA GLY A 84 -0.31 -11.10 -9.85
C GLY A 84 0.25 -12.18 -8.93
N HIS A 85 1.52 -12.53 -9.10
CA HIS A 85 2.22 -13.51 -8.26
C HIS A 85 2.98 -12.87 -7.08
N ASN A 86 2.88 -11.55 -6.95
CA ASN A 86 3.60 -10.82 -5.94
C ASN A 86 2.68 -10.43 -4.78
N THR A 87 3.28 -10.25 -3.62
CA THR A 87 2.60 -9.66 -2.45
C THR A 87 3.21 -8.30 -2.16
N SER A 88 2.34 -7.32 -2.03
CA SER A 88 2.70 -5.95 -1.69
C SER A 88 1.97 -5.54 -0.42
N ILE A 89 2.32 -4.40 0.12
CA ILE A 89 1.66 -3.82 1.29
C ILE A 89 1.11 -2.46 0.90
N ILE A 90 -0.13 -2.21 1.30
CA ILE A 90 -0.73 -0.88 1.28
C ILE A 90 -0.84 -0.37 2.71
N ALA A 91 -0.43 0.86 2.93
CA ALA A 91 -0.57 1.52 4.22
C ALA A 91 -1.24 2.88 4.02
N SER A 92 -2.20 3.19 4.88
CA SER A 92 -3.02 4.39 4.77
C SER A 92 -3.18 5.05 6.13
N LYS A 93 -3.23 6.38 6.12
CA LYS A 93 -3.49 7.15 7.33
C LYS A 93 -4.98 7.30 7.61
N ARG A 94 -5.84 7.11 6.62
CA ARG A 94 -7.26 7.38 6.76
C ARG A 94 -8.15 6.32 6.13
N TYR A 95 -7.94 5.99 4.85
CA TYR A 95 -8.87 5.16 4.09
C TYR A 95 -8.53 3.67 4.19
N HIS A 96 -9.56 2.87 4.37
CA HIS A 96 -9.45 1.41 4.34
C HIS A 96 -9.62 0.93 2.89
N PRO A 97 -8.73 0.07 2.37
CA PRO A 97 -8.72 -0.27 0.95
C PRO A 97 -9.95 -1.03 0.46
N THR A 98 -10.68 -1.70 1.33
CA THR A 98 -11.91 -2.40 0.93
C THR A 98 -13.18 -1.77 1.49
N ALA A 99 -13.14 -1.19 2.68
CA ALA A 99 -14.31 -0.57 3.30
C ALA A 99 -14.64 0.80 2.70
N ASP A 100 -13.63 1.54 2.27
CA ASP A 100 -13.78 2.90 1.76
C ASP A 100 -13.70 3.01 0.24
N ILE A 101 -13.69 1.87 -0.46
CA ILE A 101 -13.68 1.88 -1.93
C ILE A 101 -15.02 2.42 -2.46
N ASN A 102 -14.94 3.29 -3.46
CA ASN A 102 -16.12 3.74 -4.19
C ASN A 102 -16.40 2.77 -5.34
N LEU A 103 -17.28 1.81 -5.11
CA LEU A 103 -17.60 0.76 -6.08
C LEU A 103 -18.18 1.33 -7.38
N GLN A 104 -19.02 2.35 -7.30
CA GLN A 104 -19.59 2.97 -8.51
C GLN A 104 -18.49 3.56 -9.40
N ARG A 105 -17.52 4.22 -8.81
CA ARG A 105 -16.39 4.78 -9.58
C ARG A 105 -15.47 3.69 -10.10
N ALA A 106 -15.25 2.63 -9.33
CA ALA A 106 -14.44 1.50 -9.77
C ALA A 106 -15.08 0.76 -10.95
N ASP A 107 -16.40 0.58 -10.91
CA ASP A 107 -17.16 -0.10 -11.98
C ASP A 107 -17.26 0.73 -13.27
N LEU A 108 -17.09 2.05 -13.18
CA LEU A 108 -17.08 2.93 -14.34
C LEU A 108 -15.73 3.01 -15.05
N LEU A 109 -14.68 2.43 -14.46
CA LEU A 109 -13.37 2.36 -15.11
C LEU A 109 -13.44 1.40 -16.28
N ASP A 110 -13.01 1.86 -17.44
CA ASP A 110 -13.09 1.13 -18.69
C ASP A 110 -11.73 1.07 -19.39
N GLY A 111 -11.56 0.08 -20.26
CA GLY A 111 -10.33 -0.10 -21.04
C GLY A 111 -9.13 -0.56 -20.23
N LEU A 112 -9.33 -1.14 -19.03
CA LEU A 112 -8.26 -1.65 -18.20
C LEU A 112 -8.09 -3.16 -18.39
N ASP A 113 -6.85 -3.61 -18.50
CA ASP A 113 -6.54 -5.02 -18.73
C ASP A 113 -6.53 -5.85 -17.45
N TYR A 114 -6.17 -5.25 -16.33
CA TYR A 114 -6.00 -5.97 -15.06
C TYR A 114 -7.03 -5.58 -14.00
N TYR A 115 -7.23 -4.29 -13.77
CA TYR A 115 -8.03 -3.80 -12.65
C TYR A 115 -9.53 -3.98 -12.90
N SER A 116 -10.21 -4.54 -11.90
CA SER A 116 -11.66 -4.54 -11.77
C SER A 116 -12.02 -4.46 -10.29
N ALA A 117 -13.28 -4.12 -9.98
CA ALA A 117 -13.74 -4.10 -8.59
C ALA A 117 -13.60 -5.48 -7.93
N GLU A 118 -13.85 -6.53 -8.68
CA GLU A 118 -13.72 -7.91 -8.20
C GLU A 118 -12.27 -8.27 -7.90
N ILE A 119 -11.32 -7.95 -8.80
CA ILE A 119 -9.91 -8.25 -8.56
C ILE A 119 -9.36 -7.39 -7.41
N HIS A 120 -9.86 -6.18 -7.24
CA HIS A 120 -9.52 -5.32 -6.12
C HIS A 120 -9.82 -6.01 -4.78
N ASN A 121 -11.07 -6.44 -4.62
CA ASN A 121 -11.49 -7.12 -3.38
C ASN A 121 -10.78 -8.45 -3.19
N ALA A 122 -10.64 -9.25 -4.25
CA ALA A 122 -9.97 -10.54 -4.20
C ALA A 122 -8.49 -10.42 -3.80
N SER A 123 -7.84 -9.31 -4.13
CA SER A 123 -6.43 -9.09 -3.80
C SER A 123 -6.16 -9.05 -2.29
N PHE A 124 -7.18 -8.76 -1.49
CA PHE A 124 -7.09 -8.69 -0.02
C PHE A 124 -7.58 -9.97 0.67
N VAL A 125 -7.93 -11.01 -0.09
CA VAL A 125 -8.43 -12.27 0.45
C VAL A 125 -7.27 -13.27 0.58
N PHE A 126 -7.12 -13.87 1.76
CA PHE A 126 -6.07 -14.84 2.07
C PHE A 126 -6.69 -16.13 2.61
N PRO A 127 -6.03 -17.27 2.42
CA PRO A 127 -6.45 -18.53 3.06
C PRO A 127 -6.59 -18.37 4.57
N ALA A 128 -7.44 -19.17 5.19
CA ALA A 128 -7.79 -19.03 6.61
C ALA A 128 -6.57 -19.02 7.55
N ALA A 129 -5.58 -19.87 7.28
CA ALA A 129 -4.36 -19.93 8.10
C ALA A 129 -3.53 -18.62 8.01
N GLU A 130 -3.37 -18.10 6.79
CA GLU A 130 -2.65 -16.83 6.56
C GLU A 130 -3.43 -15.67 7.15
N PHE A 131 -4.75 -15.65 6.99
CA PHE A 131 -5.61 -14.62 7.58
C PHE A 131 -5.47 -14.60 9.11
N ARG A 132 -5.46 -15.77 9.76
CA ARG A 132 -5.23 -15.85 11.21
C ARG A 132 -3.85 -15.37 11.61
N ALA A 133 -2.82 -15.72 10.83
CA ALA A 133 -1.44 -15.31 11.10
C ALA A 133 -1.25 -13.79 11.03
N LEU A 134 -2.07 -13.09 10.27
CA LEU A 134 -2.04 -11.63 10.16
C LEU A 134 -2.63 -10.92 11.38
N THR A 135 -3.37 -11.63 12.24
CA THR A 135 -3.98 -11.03 13.45
C THR A 135 -2.90 -10.50 14.39
N GLY A 136 -2.98 -9.22 14.73
CA GLY A 136 -1.98 -8.55 15.55
C GLY A 136 -0.73 -8.11 14.78
N ILE A 137 -0.61 -8.45 13.50
CA ILE A 137 0.50 -8.09 12.61
C ILE A 137 0.04 -7.03 11.61
N ALA A 138 -1.00 -7.31 10.85
CA ALA A 138 -1.62 -6.34 9.96
C ALA A 138 -2.58 -5.44 10.73
N LYS A 139 -2.73 -4.21 10.26
CA LYS A 139 -3.76 -3.27 10.73
C LYS A 139 -4.84 -3.17 9.67
N ARG A 140 -5.99 -3.73 9.95
CA ARG A 140 -7.08 -3.89 9.01
C ARG A 140 -8.45 -3.64 9.63
#